data_166e3fdb511f325c093033cf48ca3413
#
_entry.id   166e3fdb511f325c093033cf48ca3413
#
_cell.length_a   1.000
_cell.length_b   1.000
_cell.length_c   1.000
_cell.angle_alpha   90.00
_cell.angle_beta   90.00
_cell.angle_gamma   90.00
#
_symmetry.space_group_name_H-M   'P 1'
#
loop_
_entity.id
_entity.type
_entity.pdbx_description
1 polymer ?
#
loop_
_entity_poly.entity_id
_entity_poly.type
_entity_poly.pdbx_seq_one_letter_code
_entity_poly.pdbx_strand_id
1 'polypeptide(L)'
;MDLTGKQVLVAGLGKSGIAAGALLKKMGCMVCLFDGNEKFDRSAWKKTYPVFSDCPLWIGELPDAAVQEMELAVVSPGIPLDTPAILKLQAVGVPVVGEAELAYRFEKGRVAAITGTNGKTTTTTLVGEILKKCYPEVFVVGNIGIPYTSIVEKTTEQTVTVTEISSFQLETMETFHPSVSAILNITPDHLDRHHTMEAYIRAKESITKCQTKEDTC
;
A
#
# COMPACT_ATOMS: atom_id res chain seq x y z
N MET A 1 -16.16 -1.20 0.04
CA MET A 1 -15.70 -2.43 -0.68
C MET A 1 -15.99 -3.63 0.20
N ASP A 2 -16.73 -4.64 -0.25
CA ASP A 2 -16.93 -5.88 0.50
C ASP A 2 -15.94 -6.94 -0.03
N LEU A 3 -15.11 -7.44 0.85
CA LEU A 3 -14.08 -8.46 0.57
C LEU A 3 -14.34 -9.77 1.33
N THR A 4 -15.45 -9.87 2.05
CA THR A 4 -15.79 -11.04 2.86
C THR A 4 -15.84 -12.31 2.00
N GLY A 5 -15.11 -13.34 2.42
CA GLY A 5 -15.02 -14.63 1.72
C GLY A 5 -14.17 -14.63 0.44
N LYS A 6 -13.65 -13.48 -0.01
CA LYS A 6 -12.79 -13.42 -1.19
C LYS A 6 -11.41 -13.99 -0.95
N GLN A 7 -10.85 -14.64 -1.97
CA GLN A 7 -9.46 -15.07 -1.97
C GLN A 7 -8.54 -13.90 -2.35
N VAL A 8 -7.72 -13.47 -1.41
CA VAL A 8 -6.84 -12.30 -1.58
C VAL A 8 -5.38 -12.70 -1.37
N LEU A 9 -4.56 -12.48 -2.39
CA LEU A 9 -3.12 -12.67 -2.30
C LEU A 9 -2.47 -11.45 -1.65
N VAL A 10 -1.60 -11.66 -0.68
CA VAL A 10 -0.67 -10.66 -0.17
C VAL A 10 0.72 -11.00 -0.66
N ALA A 11 1.28 -10.17 -1.52
CA ALA A 11 2.61 -10.34 -2.09
C ALA A 11 3.63 -9.45 -1.38
N GLY A 12 4.68 -10.09 -0.84
CA GLY A 12 5.71 -9.47 0.00
C GLY A 12 5.33 -9.44 1.48
N LEU A 13 6.11 -10.16 2.28
CA LEU A 13 5.82 -10.43 3.69
C LEU A 13 6.62 -9.55 4.65
N GLY A 14 6.98 -8.34 4.21
CA GLY A 14 7.50 -7.28 5.07
C GLY A 14 6.39 -6.58 5.89
N LYS A 15 6.72 -5.46 6.53
CA LYS A 15 5.80 -4.72 7.42
C LYS A 15 4.46 -4.39 6.76
N SER A 16 4.46 -3.89 5.52
CA SER A 16 3.23 -3.52 4.78
C SER A 16 2.37 -4.75 4.47
N GLY A 17 2.98 -5.84 4.00
CA GLY A 17 2.24 -7.07 3.71
C GLY A 17 1.65 -7.72 4.96
N ILE A 18 2.38 -7.73 6.07
CA ILE A 18 1.87 -8.22 7.35
C ILE A 18 0.66 -7.41 7.81
N ALA A 19 0.73 -6.08 7.73
CA ALA A 19 -0.37 -5.20 8.11
C ALA A 19 -1.59 -5.38 7.19
N ALA A 20 -1.37 -5.43 5.87
CA ALA A 20 -2.43 -5.68 4.89
C ALA A 20 -3.10 -7.05 5.11
N GLY A 21 -2.30 -8.11 5.29
CA GLY A 21 -2.83 -9.45 5.55
C GLY A 21 -3.62 -9.55 6.85
N ALA A 22 -3.17 -8.87 7.91
CA ALA A 22 -3.89 -8.82 9.18
C ALA A 22 -5.25 -8.10 9.05
N LEU A 23 -5.29 -6.98 8.33
CA LEU A 23 -6.52 -6.26 8.02
C LEU A 23 -7.48 -7.15 7.22
N LEU A 24 -7.00 -7.79 6.15
CA LEU A 24 -7.81 -8.65 5.29
C LEU A 24 -8.40 -9.85 6.05
N LYS A 25 -7.63 -10.48 6.94
CA LYS A 25 -8.16 -11.56 7.80
C LYS A 25 -9.28 -11.08 8.70
N LYS A 26 -9.15 -9.90 9.32
CA LYS A 26 -10.21 -9.31 10.13
C LYS A 26 -11.47 -9.00 9.32
N MET A 27 -11.31 -8.68 8.04
CA MET A 27 -12.42 -8.45 7.11
C MET A 27 -13.07 -9.75 6.60
N GLY A 28 -12.61 -10.90 7.08
CA GLY A 28 -13.16 -12.20 6.68
C GLY A 28 -12.71 -12.68 5.31
N CYS A 29 -11.59 -12.17 4.79
CA CYS A 29 -10.98 -12.67 3.55
C CYS A 29 -10.27 -14.01 3.77
N MET A 30 -10.24 -14.83 2.73
CA MET A 30 -9.35 -15.98 2.63
C MET A 30 -7.98 -15.47 2.15
N VAL A 31 -7.08 -15.22 3.11
CA VAL A 31 -5.76 -14.64 2.84
C VAL A 31 -4.78 -15.71 2.40
N CYS A 32 -4.19 -15.49 1.23
CA CYS A 32 -3.08 -16.25 0.69
C CYS A 32 -1.82 -15.38 0.69
N LEU A 33 -0.66 -15.98 0.89
CA LEU A 33 0.59 -15.28 1.11
C LEU A 33 1.63 -15.68 0.07
N PHE A 34 2.40 -14.72 -0.40
CA PHE A 34 3.49 -14.96 -1.34
C PHE A 34 4.70 -14.08 -1.03
N ASP A 35 5.89 -14.68 -1.10
CA ASP A 35 7.15 -13.94 -1.10
C ASP A 35 8.10 -14.54 -2.14
N GLY A 36 8.63 -13.69 -3.03
CA GLY A 36 9.52 -14.10 -4.11
C GLY A 36 10.95 -14.46 -3.67
N ASN A 37 11.31 -14.22 -2.41
CA ASN A 37 12.63 -14.54 -1.89
C ASN A 37 12.73 -16.03 -1.54
N GLU A 38 13.38 -16.81 -2.38
CA GLU A 38 13.59 -18.27 -2.17
C GLU A 38 14.27 -18.62 -0.84
N LYS A 39 15.03 -17.68 -0.27
CA LYS A 39 15.71 -17.86 1.02
C LYS A 39 14.80 -17.51 2.22
N PHE A 40 13.52 -17.23 1.98
CA PHE A 40 12.58 -16.86 3.03
C PHE A 40 12.31 -18.05 3.97
N ASP A 41 12.55 -17.86 5.27
CA ASP A 41 12.28 -18.90 6.28
C ASP A 41 10.78 -18.90 6.67
N ARG A 42 10.00 -19.73 5.94
CA ARG A 42 8.58 -19.96 6.20
C ARG A 42 8.29 -20.34 7.65
N SER A 43 9.13 -21.20 8.22
CA SER A 43 8.88 -21.78 9.55
C SER A 43 9.09 -20.73 10.64
N ALA A 44 10.20 -20.01 10.59
CA ALA A 44 10.48 -18.93 11.52
C ALA A 44 9.45 -17.81 11.38
N TRP A 45 9.05 -17.47 10.16
CA TRP A 45 8.07 -16.40 9.91
C TRP A 45 6.68 -16.76 10.45
N LYS A 46 6.14 -17.97 10.17
CA LYS A 46 4.85 -18.44 10.73
C LYS A 46 4.85 -18.52 12.24
N LYS A 47 5.99 -18.81 12.85
CA LYS A 47 6.17 -18.79 14.31
C LYS A 47 6.07 -17.39 14.88
N THR A 48 6.64 -16.41 14.18
CA THR A 48 6.60 -14.99 14.55
C THR A 48 5.22 -14.38 14.35
N TYR A 49 4.49 -14.83 13.32
CA TYR A 49 3.17 -14.32 12.95
C TYR A 49 2.10 -15.44 12.96
N PRO A 50 1.72 -15.96 14.13
CA PRO A 50 0.80 -17.09 14.25
C PRO A 50 -0.59 -16.82 13.69
N VAL A 51 -0.99 -15.56 13.55
CA VAL A 51 -2.24 -15.15 12.90
C VAL A 51 -2.35 -15.64 11.45
N PHE A 52 -1.24 -15.99 10.81
CA PHE A 52 -1.18 -16.51 9.44
C PHE A 52 -0.85 -18.00 9.38
N SER A 53 -0.93 -18.73 10.49
CA SER A 53 -0.56 -20.16 10.54
C SER A 53 -1.39 -21.03 9.58
N ASP A 54 -2.66 -20.69 9.41
CA ASP A 54 -3.64 -21.34 8.54
C ASP A 54 -3.60 -20.86 7.07
N CYS A 55 -2.90 -19.74 6.78
CA CYS A 55 -2.84 -19.20 5.43
C CYS A 55 -1.94 -20.01 4.51
N PRO A 56 -2.38 -20.33 3.26
CA PRO A 56 -1.48 -20.79 2.22
C PRO A 56 -0.30 -19.83 2.04
N LEU A 57 0.90 -20.34 1.87
CA LEU A 57 2.10 -19.54 1.70
C LEU A 57 3.00 -20.14 0.62
N TRP A 58 3.26 -19.40 -0.43
CA TRP A 58 4.18 -19.74 -1.51
C TRP A 58 5.45 -18.90 -1.42
N ILE A 59 6.58 -19.53 -1.68
CA ILE A 59 7.91 -18.91 -1.64
C ILE A 59 8.61 -19.14 -2.98
N GLY A 60 9.22 -18.09 -3.51
CA GLY A 60 9.95 -18.11 -4.79
C GLY A 60 9.00 -18.06 -5.98
N GLU A 61 8.21 -19.10 -6.21
CA GLU A 61 7.27 -19.16 -7.32
C GLU A 61 5.81 -19.21 -6.86
N LEU A 62 4.94 -18.50 -7.58
CA LEU A 62 3.49 -18.54 -7.43
C LEU A 62 2.93 -19.54 -8.46
N PRO A 63 2.30 -20.66 -8.04
CA PRO A 63 1.75 -21.66 -8.94
C PRO A 63 0.57 -21.11 -9.75
N ASP A 64 0.46 -21.51 -11.02
CA ASP A 64 -0.63 -21.06 -11.91
C ASP A 64 -2.02 -21.45 -11.37
N ALA A 65 -2.14 -22.61 -10.73
CA ALA A 65 -3.38 -23.01 -10.07
C ALA A 65 -3.79 -22.02 -8.97
N ALA A 66 -2.84 -21.54 -8.18
CA ALA A 66 -3.12 -20.54 -7.14
C ALA A 66 -3.52 -19.18 -7.76
N VAL A 67 -2.89 -18.79 -8.88
CA VAL A 67 -3.22 -17.54 -9.59
C VAL A 67 -4.69 -17.51 -10.01
N GLN A 68 -5.22 -18.64 -10.51
CA GLN A 68 -6.61 -18.74 -11.00
C GLN A 68 -7.67 -18.61 -9.89
N GLU A 69 -7.29 -18.82 -8.64
CA GLU A 69 -8.19 -18.72 -7.51
C GLU A 69 -8.25 -17.31 -6.90
N MET A 70 -7.32 -16.43 -7.26
CA MET A 70 -7.22 -15.09 -6.67
C MET A 70 -8.24 -14.13 -7.26
N GLU A 71 -8.90 -13.37 -6.39
CA GLU A 71 -9.85 -12.31 -6.77
C GLU A 71 -9.26 -10.91 -6.59
N LEU A 72 -8.17 -10.79 -5.84
CA LEU A 72 -7.43 -9.55 -5.60
C LEU A 72 -5.99 -9.90 -5.21
N ALA A 73 -5.05 -9.08 -5.61
CA ALA A 73 -3.69 -9.12 -5.09
C ALA A 73 -3.31 -7.79 -4.45
N VAL A 74 -2.77 -7.85 -3.25
CA VAL A 74 -2.22 -6.70 -2.52
C VAL A 74 -0.71 -6.81 -2.50
N VAL A 75 -0.02 -5.84 -3.11
CA VAL A 75 1.43 -5.86 -3.24
C VAL A 75 2.11 -4.89 -2.27
N SER A 76 3.20 -5.34 -1.67
CA SER A 76 4.09 -4.48 -0.91
C SER A 76 4.86 -3.52 -1.85
N PRO A 77 5.13 -2.26 -1.45
CA PRO A 77 5.78 -1.26 -2.32
C PRO A 77 7.14 -1.67 -2.87
N GLY A 78 7.85 -2.56 -2.17
CA GLY A 78 9.14 -3.07 -2.60
C GLY A 78 9.11 -4.07 -3.74
N ILE A 79 7.93 -4.59 -4.13
CA ILE A 79 7.80 -5.54 -5.23
C ILE A 79 7.55 -4.79 -6.53
N PRO A 80 8.42 -4.94 -7.56
CA PRO A 80 8.16 -4.40 -8.89
C PRO A 80 6.95 -5.08 -9.55
N LEU A 81 6.16 -4.29 -10.29
CA LEU A 81 4.94 -4.79 -10.94
C LEU A 81 5.23 -5.67 -12.16
N ASP A 82 6.44 -5.66 -12.65
CA ASP A 82 6.93 -6.48 -13.77
C ASP A 82 7.53 -7.82 -13.32
N THR A 83 7.39 -8.19 -12.03
CA THR A 83 7.82 -9.51 -11.57
C THR A 83 6.92 -10.62 -12.13
N PRO A 84 7.47 -11.83 -12.39
CA PRO A 84 6.71 -12.93 -12.98
C PRO A 84 5.39 -13.25 -12.25
N ALA A 85 5.38 -13.23 -10.93
CA ALA A 85 4.18 -13.50 -10.14
C ALA A 85 3.08 -12.43 -10.36
N ILE A 86 3.45 -11.15 -10.41
CA ILE A 86 2.50 -10.06 -10.64
C ILE A 86 1.99 -10.08 -12.08
N LEU A 87 2.86 -10.31 -13.06
CA LEU A 87 2.47 -10.45 -14.46
C LEU A 87 1.50 -11.62 -14.69
N LYS A 88 1.70 -12.76 -14.03
CA LYS A 88 0.76 -13.91 -14.07
C LYS A 88 -0.64 -13.49 -13.58
N LEU A 89 -0.74 -12.78 -12.45
CA LEU A 89 -2.01 -12.30 -11.90
C LEU A 89 -2.71 -11.33 -12.86
N GLN A 90 -1.97 -10.36 -13.39
CA GLN A 90 -2.50 -9.39 -14.36
C GLN A 90 -2.98 -10.06 -15.65
N ALA A 91 -2.25 -11.06 -16.14
CA ALA A 91 -2.60 -11.80 -17.38
C ALA A 91 -3.94 -12.53 -17.29
N VAL A 92 -4.36 -12.93 -16.08
CA VAL A 92 -5.68 -13.57 -15.86
C VAL A 92 -6.74 -12.56 -15.36
N GLY A 93 -6.41 -11.26 -15.33
CA GLY A 93 -7.35 -10.21 -14.97
C GLY A 93 -7.56 -10.01 -13.46
N VAL A 94 -6.68 -10.56 -12.61
CA VAL A 94 -6.73 -10.31 -11.16
C VAL A 94 -6.30 -8.87 -10.89
N PRO A 95 -7.14 -8.04 -10.23
CA PRO A 95 -6.75 -6.70 -9.83
C PRO A 95 -5.55 -6.72 -8.90
N VAL A 96 -4.58 -5.83 -9.14
CA VAL A 96 -3.36 -5.70 -8.33
C VAL A 96 -3.31 -4.30 -7.74
N VAL A 97 -3.42 -4.19 -6.43
CA VAL A 97 -3.38 -2.90 -5.70
C VAL A 97 -2.25 -2.89 -4.69
N GLY A 98 -1.78 -1.70 -4.33
CA GLY A 98 -0.81 -1.53 -3.27
C GLY A 98 -1.45 -1.53 -1.87
N GLU A 99 -0.62 -1.72 -0.85
CA GLU A 99 -1.06 -1.65 0.55
C GLU A 99 -1.74 -0.30 0.87
N ALA A 100 -1.20 0.81 0.36
CA ALA A 100 -1.72 2.13 0.63
C ALA A 100 -3.06 2.40 -0.10
N GLU A 101 -3.26 1.87 -1.30
CA GLU A 101 -4.55 1.88 -2.00
C GLU A 101 -5.59 1.05 -1.23
N LEU A 102 -5.21 -0.16 -0.78
CA LEU A 102 -6.09 -0.98 0.06
C LEU A 102 -6.52 -0.20 1.32
N ALA A 103 -5.57 0.41 2.01
CA ALA A 103 -5.85 1.21 3.20
C ALA A 103 -6.83 2.35 2.89
N TYR A 104 -6.56 3.11 1.83
CA TYR A 104 -7.41 4.23 1.43
C TYR A 104 -8.86 3.82 1.17
N ARG A 105 -9.09 2.66 0.57
CA ARG A 105 -10.46 2.14 0.32
C ARG A 105 -11.27 1.90 1.59
N PHE A 106 -10.63 1.86 2.75
CA PHE A 106 -11.25 1.73 4.08
C PHE A 106 -11.10 2.97 4.95
N GLU A 107 -10.39 3.99 4.48
CA GLU A 107 -10.27 5.27 5.17
C GLU A 107 -11.63 5.97 5.24
N LYS A 108 -11.95 6.52 6.41
CA LYS A 108 -13.21 7.24 6.65
C LYS A 108 -13.01 8.75 6.82
N GLY A 109 -11.78 9.14 7.14
CA GLY A 109 -11.42 10.52 7.41
C GLY A 109 -10.87 11.25 6.19
N ARG A 110 -10.27 12.41 6.43
CA ARG A 110 -9.59 13.21 5.41
C ARG A 110 -8.14 12.79 5.30
N VAL A 111 -7.61 12.84 4.07
CA VAL A 111 -6.22 12.46 3.80
C VAL A 111 -5.43 13.68 3.32
N ALA A 112 -4.29 13.94 3.96
CA ALA A 112 -3.24 14.81 3.47
C ALA A 112 -2.05 13.96 3.02
N ALA A 113 -1.74 13.96 1.74
CA ALA A 113 -0.74 13.10 1.12
C ALA A 113 0.51 13.88 0.70
N ILE A 114 1.68 13.37 1.05
CA ILE A 114 2.95 14.05 0.78
C ILE A 114 3.87 13.12 0.02
N THR A 115 4.32 13.56 -1.14
CA THR A 115 5.36 12.90 -1.94
C THR A 115 6.50 13.85 -2.30
N GLY A 116 7.50 13.33 -2.97
CA GLY A 116 8.70 14.06 -3.41
C GLY A 116 9.90 13.14 -3.44
N THR A 117 11.02 13.61 -3.93
CA THR A 117 12.29 12.87 -3.81
C THR A 117 12.82 13.00 -2.39
N ASN A 118 12.96 14.22 -1.88
CA ASN A 118 13.54 14.53 -0.58
C ASN A 118 12.56 15.30 0.31
N GLY A 119 12.74 15.19 1.64
CA GLY A 119 11.98 15.97 2.62
C GLY A 119 10.61 15.39 3.01
N LYS A 120 10.15 14.32 2.38
CA LYS A 120 8.85 13.69 2.65
C LYS A 120 8.64 13.42 4.15
N THR A 121 9.53 12.66 4.76
CA THR A 121 9.43 12.24 6.18
C THR A 121 9.34 13.43 7.12
N THR A 122 10.21 14.42 6.94
CA THR A 122 10.24 15.64 7.77
C THR A 122 8.93 16.40 7.63
N THR A 123 8.47 16.62 6.39
CA THR A 123 7.24 17.37 6.12
C THR A 123 6.02 16.63 6.63
N THR A 124 5.91 15.32 6.38
CA THR A 124 4.78 14.49 6.85
C THR A 124 4.70 14.50 8.38
N THR A 125 5.84 14.35 9.05
CA THR A 125 5.89 14.41 10.53
C THR A 125 5.50 15.79 11.05
N LEU A 126 6.05 16.86 10.46
CA LEU A 126 5.74 18.24 10.86
C LEU A 126 4.26 18.57 10.69
N VAL A 127 3.69 18.24 9.52
CA VAL A 127 2.26 18.44 9.25
C VAL A 127 1.43 17.68 10.26
N GLY A 128 1.78 16.41 10.55
CA GLY A 128 1.10 15.62 11.58
C GLY A 128 1.14 16.27 12.96
N GLU A 129 2.29 16.78 13.39
CA GLU A 129 2.42 17.46 14.71
C GLU A 129 1.63 18.78 14.78
N ILE A 130 1.54 19.52 13.66
CA ILE A 130 0.71 20.73 13.58
C ILE A 130 -0.77 20.37 13.67
N LEU A 131 -1.21 19.38 12.90
CA LEU A 131 -2.62 18.99 12.83
C LEU A 131 -3.12 18.38 14.14
N LYS A 132 -2.28 17.69 14.91
CA LYS A 132 -2.60 17.21 16.27
C LYS A 132 -2.99 18.34 17.26
N LYS A 133 -2.65 19.60 16.96
CA LYS A 133 -3.09 20.74 17.78
C LYS A 133 -4.49 21.22 17.45
N CYS A 134 -5.01 20.86 16.27
CA CYS A 134 -6.28 21.36 15.73
C CYS A 134 -7.36 20.27 15.59
N TYR A 135 -6.95 19.01 15.47
CA TYR A 135 -7.84 17.87 15.23
C TYR A 135 -7.71 16.83 16.34
N PRO A 136 -8.83 16.22 16.77
CA PRO A 136 -8.82 15.27 17.90
C PRO A 136 -8.14 13.94 17.55
N GLU A 137 -8.12 13.56 16.28
CA GLU A 137 -7.59 12.28 15.82
C GLU A 137 -6.75 12.46 14.57
N VAL A 138 -5.43 12.31 14.72
CA VAL A 138 -4.46 12.46 13.62
C VAL A 138 -3.53 11.25 13.60
N PHE A 139 -3.47 10.58 12.44
CA PHE A 139 -2.50 9.53 12.18
C PHE A 139 -1.42 10.00 11.20
N VAL A 140 -0.19 9.56 11.43
CA VAL A 140 0.95 9.76 10.52
C VAL A 140 1.42 8.39 10.06
N VAL A 141 1.31 8.11 8.79
CA VAL A 141 1.43 6.75 8.22
C VAL A 141 2.09 6.71 6.84
N GLY A 142 2.18 5.54 6.25
CA GLY A 142 2.55 5.33 4.86
C GLY A 142 3.95 4.76 4.69
N ASN A 143 4.75 5.35 3.81
CA ASN A 143 6.12 4.90 3.53
C ASN A 143 7.05 4.99 4.73
N ILE A 144 6.68 5.73 5.77
CA ILE A 144 7.38 5.88 7.03
C ILE A 144 6.57 5.34 8.21
N GLY A 145 7.29 4.95 9.26
CA GLY A 145 6.70 4.58 10.55
C GLY A 145 5.85 3.33 10.47
N ILE A 146 4.55 3.51 10.45
CA ILE A 146 3.56 2.43 10.46
C ILE A 146 2.85 2.31 9.11
N PRO A 147 2.56 1.08 8.64
CA PRO A 147 1.78 0.87 7.43
C PRO A 147 0.38 1.50 7.53
N TYR A 148 -0.12 2.03 6.44
CA TYR A 148 -1.42 2.70 6.42
C TYR A 148 -2.57 1.73 6.79
N THR A 149 -2.54 0.50 6.30
CA THR A 149 -3.52 -0.53 6.65
C THR A 149 -3.62 -0.83 8.15
N SER A 150 -2.59 -0.51 8.94
CA SER A 150 -2.59 -0.79 10.38
C SER A 150 -3.48 0.13 11.21
N ILE A 151 -3.96 1.24 10.63
CA ILE A 151 -4.75 2.25 11.37
C ILE A 151 -6.18 2.41 10.85
N VAL A 152 -6.50 1.95 9.65
CA VAL A 152 -7.78 2.26 8.98
C VAL A 152 -9.02 1.80 9.73
N GLU A 153 -8.92 0.74 10.54
CA GLU A 153 -10.02 0.30 11.41
C GLU A 153 -10.35 1.30 12.53
N LYS A 154 -9.40 2.20 12.84
CA LYS A 154 -9.53 3.23 13.87
C LYS A 154 -10.03 4.55 13.31
N THR A 155 -10.01 4.73 11.99
CA THR A 155 -10.39 6.00 11.39
C THR A 155 -11.90 6.24 11.47
N THR A 156 -12.26 7.49 11.64
CA THR A 156 -13.63 8.01 11.71
C THR A 156 -13.75 9.21 10.75
N GLU A 157 -14.93 9.74 10.55
CA GLU A 157 -15.13 10.96 9.73
C GLU A 157 -14.40 12.19 10.30
N GLN A 158 -13.98 12.14 11.57
CA GLN A 158 -13.22 13.23 12.23
C GLN A 158 -11.70 13.04 12.12
N THR A 159 -11.25 11.90 11.63
CA THR A 159 -9.83 11.57 11.49
C THR A 159 -9.19 12.42 10.39
N VAL A 160 -7.94 12.83 10.63
CA VAL A 160 -7.05 13.33 9.59
C VAL A 160 -5.85 12.41 9.50
N THR A 161 -5.69 11.78 8.36
CA THR A 161 -4.54 10.91 8.08
C THR A 161 -3.52 11.67 7.23
N VAL A 162 -2.33 11.87 7.78
CA VAL A 162 -1.18 12.44 7.05
C VAL A 162 -0.33 11.29 6.57
N THR A 163 -0.23 11.12 5.27
CA THR A 163 0.47 9.97 4.70
C THR A 163 1.66 10.37 3.84
N GLU A 164 2.82 9.77 4.12
CA GLU A 164 3.94 9.79 3.21
C GLU A 164 3.74 8.75 2.12
N ILE A 165 3.76 9.16 0.85
CA ILE A 165 3.59 8.26 -0.28
C ILE A 165 4.83 8.27 -1.17
N SER A 166 5.41 7.10 -1.41
CA SER A 166 6.50 6.91 -2.36
C SER A 166 5.98 6.83 -3.80
N SER A 167 6.87 7.02 -4.79
CA SER A 167 6.51 6.80 -6.20
C SER A 167 6.07 5.37 -6.48
N PHE A 168 6.64 4.39 -5.78
CA PHE A 168 6.28 2.97 -5.92
C PHE A 168 4.86 2.66 -5.41
N GLN A 169 4.44 3.32 -4.34
CA GLN A 169 3.07 3.21 -3.85
C GLN A 169 2.08 3.86 -4.82
N LEU A 170 2.46 4.99 -5.42
CA LEU A 170 1.63 5.71 -6.39
C LEU A 170 1.39 4.91 -7.68
N GLU A 171 2.31 4.02 -8.09
CA GLU A 171 2.12 3.12 -9.25
C GLU A 171 0.88 2.21 -9.12
N THR A 172 0.44 1.94 -7.91
CA THR A 172 -0.67 1.03 -7.59
C THR A 172 -1.90 1.71 -7.03
N MET A 173 -1.95 3.04 -7.12
CA MET A 173 -3.09 3.85 -6.69
C MET A 173 -4.14 3.96 -7.80
N GLU A 174 -5.38 3.60 -7.51
CA GLU A 174 -6.50 3.65 -8.43
C GLU A 174 -7.55 4.68 -8.03
N THR A 175 -7.98 4.63 -6.77
CA THR A 175 -9.08 5.44 -6.22
C THR A 175 -8.59 6.48 -5.21
N PHE A 176 -7.29 6.53 -4.95
CA PHE A 176 -6.70 7.40 -3.95
C PHE A 176 -7.00 8.87 -4.22
N HIS A 177 -7.75 9.51 -3.31
CA HIS A 177 -8.25 10.87 -3.43
C HIS A 177 -7.93 11.66 -2.15
N PRO A 178 -6.71 12.18 -2.00
CA PRO A 178 -6.37 13.02 -0.87
C PRO A 178 -7.05 14.40 -0.99
N SER A 179 -7.62 14.92 0.11
CA SER A 179 -8.18 16.28 0.15
C SER A 179 -7.09 17.34 0.01
N VAL A 180 -5.88 17.03 0.45
CA VAL A 180 -4.69 17.85 0.27
C VAL A 180 -3.54 16.97 -0.17
N SER A 181 -2.82 17.38 -1.21
CA SER A 181 -1.59 16.72 -1.64
C SER A 181 -0.42 17.70 -1.75
N ALA A 182 0.81 17.19 -1.69
CA ALA A 182 1.99 17.99 -1.94
C ALA A 182 3.07 17.18 -2.63
N ILE A 183 3.66 17.74 -3.69
CA ILE A 183 4.88 17.25 -4.33
C ILE A 183 6.00 18.23 -3.97
N LEU A 184 6.84 17.83 -3.01
CA LEU A 184 7.86 18.74 -2.44
C LEU A 184 8.95 19.12 -3.44
N ASN A 185 9.43 18.14 -4.16
CA ASN A 185 10.46 18.27 -5.20
C ASN A 185 10.57 16.98 -6.00
N ILE A 186 11.12 17.08 -7.20
CA ILE A 186 11.45 15.92 -8.04
C ILE A 186 12.86 16.11 -8.57
N THR A 187 13.78 15.27 -8.13
CA THR A 187 15.16 15.18 -8.59
C THR A 187 15.49 13.74 -8.98
N PRO A 188 16.49 13.46 -9.83
CA PRO A 188 16.79 12.09 -10.25
C PRO A 188 16.99 11.14 -9.07
N ASP A 189 16.16 10.09 -9.03
CA ASP A 189 16.22 9.01 -8.02
C ASP A 189 15.43 7.80 -8.55
N HIS A 190 15.74 6.61 -8.06
CA HIS A 190 15.03 5.37 -8.39
C HIS A 190 14.87 5.08 -9.90
N LEU A 191 15.82 5.53 -10.73
CA LEU A 191 15.78 5.31 -12.18
C LEU A 191 16.07 3.87 -12.59
N ASP A 192 16.63 3.08 -11.70
CA ASP A 192 16.74 1.63 -11.81
C ASP A 192 15.37 0.94 -11.92
N ARG A 193 14.33 1.52 -11.30
CA ARG A 193 12.95 1.02 -11.34
C ARG A 193 12.06 1.79 -12.33
N HIS A 194 12.11 3.11 -12.33
CA HIS A 194 11.26 3.94 -13.20
C HIS A 194 11.80 4.07 -14.62
N HIS A 195 13.07 3.69 -14.87
CA HIS A 195 13.80 3.72 -16.12
C HIS A 195 14.05 5.13 -16.68
N THR A 196 13.08 6.05 -16.61
CA THR A 196 13.22 7.43 -17.09
C THR A 196 12.73 8.45 -16.06
N MET A 197 13.24 9.68 -16.17
CA MET A 197 12.75 10.79 -15.35
C MET A 197 11.28 11.11 -15.60
N GLU A 198 10.83 10.99 -16.84
CA GLU A 198 9.44 11.23 -17.23
C GLU A 198 8.50 10.23 -16.57
N ALA A 199 8.90 8.95 -16.47
CA ALA A 199 8.12 7.94 -15.76
C ALA A 199 8.08 8.22 -14.26
N TYR A 200 9.21 8.62 -13.67
CA TYR A 200 9.30 8.99 -12.26
C TYR A 200 8.44 10.23 -11.92
N ILE A 201 8.47 11.26 -12.79
CA ILE A 201 7.62 12.45 -12.67
C ILE A 201 6.14 12.03 -12.71
N ARG A 202 5.72 11.31 -13.75
CA ARG A 202 4.33 10.83 -13.89
C ARG A 202 3.87 9.99 -12.69
N ALA A 203 4.74 9.14 -12.14
CA ALA A 203 4.42 8.38 -10.94
C ALA A 203 4.12 9.30 -9.75
N LYS A 204 4.87 10.40 -9.55
CA LYS A 204 4.60 11.35 -8.47
C LYS A 204 3.38 12.24 -8.74
N GLU A 205 3.19 12.69 -9.96
CA GLU A 205 2.03 13.50 -10.36
C GLU A 205 0.71 12.75 -10.17
N SER A 206 0.73 11.42 -10.25
CA SER A 206 -0.48 10.60 -10.04
C SER A 206 -1.08 10.74 -8.63
N ILE A 207 -0.41 11.36 -7.67
CA ILE A 207 -0.96 11.71 -6.36
C ILE A 207 -2.23 12.58 -6.48
N THR A 208 -2.34 13.36 -7.56
CA THR A 208 -3.48 14.25 -7.83
C THR A 208 -4.54 13.62 -8.74
N LYS A 209 -4.32 12.40 -9.22
CA LYS A 209 -5.13 11.75 -10.27
C LYS A 209 -6.64 11.77 -10.00
N CYS A 210 -7.04 11.58 -8.75
CA CYS A 210 -8.45 11.55 -8.36
C CYS A 210 -8.91 12.85 -7.68
N GLN A 211 -8.04 13.85 -7.51
CA GLN A 211 -8.41 15.14 -6.95
C GLN A 211 -9.36 15.92 -7.87
N THR A 212 -10.19 16.72 -7.26
CA THR A 212 -11.17 17.61 -7.91
C THR A 212 -10.81 19.08 -7.65
N LYS A 213 -11.60 20.00 -8.18
CA LYS A 213 -11.45 21.46 -7.92
C LYS A 213 -11.69 21.86 -6.44
N GLU A 214 -12.22 20.96 -5.63
CA GLU A 214 -12.46 21.18 -4.20
C GLU A 214 -11.26 20.81 -3.34
N ASP A 215 -10.28 20.11 -3.92
CA ASP A 215 -9.06 19.66 -3.28
C ASP A 215 -7.90 20.62 -3.53
N THR A 216 -6.82 20.46 -2.80
CA THR A 216 -5.63 21.33 -2.90
C THR A 216 -4.37 20.51 -3.20
N CYS A 217 -3.57 20.96 -4.16
CA CYS A 217 -2.21 20.50 -4.41
C CYS A 217 -1.23 21.67 -4.43
#